data_e226faa190ab403aac9811bc80f6f3c0
#
_entry.id   e226faa190ab403aac9811bc80f6f3c0
#
_cell.length_a   1.000
_cell.length_b   1.000
_cell.length_c   1.000
_cell.angle_alpha   90.00
_cell.angle_beta   90.00
_cell.angle_gamma   90.00
#
_symmetry.space_group_name_H-M   'P 1'
#
loop_
_entity.id
_entity.type
_entity.pdbx_description
1 polymer ?
#
loop_
_entity_poly.entity_id
_entity_poly.type
_entity_poly.pdbx_seq_one_letter_code
_entity_poly.pdbx_strand_id
1 'polypeptide(L)'
;MYFNSIFPKIKYDPTGNGNAIEIQDILTRLVVRKNISSRNVLFAKHAVTDSQTPESLSLEYYGTVKHYWVNLMINKYYDRYYDWPLTERNLRAYVNEKYSDPSGTHHYEIPQESGNTEIKIEVEVVDHPSATLVTNFEYERYENDERKNIKVLKKVYIESFISEFNVLLKEQLL
;
A
#
# COMPACT_ATOMS: atom_id res chain seq x y z
N MET A 1 -6.44 -1.48 20.03
CA MET A 1 -5.00 -1.29 20.27
C MET A 1 -4.45 -0.55 19.07
N TYR A 2 -3.72 0.55 19.25
CA TYR A 2 -3.11 1.26 18.14
C TYR A 2 -1.88 0.50 17.65
N PHE A 3 -1.54 0.59 16.34
CA PHE A 3 -0.44 -0.15 15.73
C PHE A 3 0.87 -0.02 16.54
N ASN A 4 1.25 1.20 16.91
CA ASN A 4 2.48 1.44 17.67
C ASN A 4 2.50 0.76 19.06
N SER A 5 1.35 0.52 19.68
CA SER A 5 1.26 -0.13 20.99
C SER A 5 1.35 -1.67 20.94
N ILE A 6 1.42 -2.25 19.73
CA ILE A 6 1.53 -3.69 19.51
C ILE A 6 2.99 -4.14 19.62
N PHE A 7 3.94 -3.27 19.24
CA PHE A 7 5.35 -3.61 19.26
C PHE A 7 5.89 -3.73 20.68
N PRO A 8 6.80 -4.68 20.91
CA PRO A 8 7.43 -4.87 22.20
C PRO A 8 8.24 -3.64 22.60
N LYS A 9 8.45 -3.50 23.90
CA LYS A 9 9.32 -2.46 24.43
C LYS A 9 10.70 -3.01 24.69
N ILE A 10 11.72 -2.26 24.31
CA ILE A 10 13.14 -2.56 24.55
C ILE A 10 13.77 -1.45 25.37
N LYS A 11 14.80 -1.79 26.13
CA LYS A 11 15.65 -0.81 26.82
C LYS A 11 16.73 -0.34 25.85
N TYR A 12 16.80 0.96 25.62
CA TYR A 12 17.75 1.58 24.74
C TYR A 12 18.48 2.73 25.45
N ASP A 13 19.81 2.71 25.39
CA ASP A 13 20.65 3.79 25.92
C ASP A 13 21.24 4.60 24.74
N PRO A 14 20.63 5.75 24.39
CA PRO A 14 21.08 6.56 23.26
C PRO A 14 22.43 7.24 23.50
N THR A 15 22.85 7.36 24.77
CA THR A 15 24.06 8.11 25.15
C THR A 15 25.22 7.21 25.59
N GLY A 16 24.98 5.92 25.81
CA GLY A 16 26.00 4.98 26.31
C GLY A 16 26.44 5.22 27.75
N ASN A 17 25.66 6.00 28.53
CA ASN A 17 26.00 6.37 29.91
C ASN A 17 25.35 5.46 30.97
N GLY A 18 24.71 4.37 30.57
CA GLY A 18 24.01 3.43 31.44
C GLY A 18 22.57 3.82 31.78
N ASN A 19 22.10 4.98 31.31
CA ASN A 19 20.71 5.43 31.53
C ASN A 19 19.82 4.97 30.38
N ALA A 20 19.40 3.71 30.39
CA ALA A 20 18.50 3.16 29.39
C ALA A 20 17.09 3.66 29.57
N ILE A 21 16.47 4.11 28.49
CA ILE A 21 15.05 4.46 28.41
C ILE A 21 14.27 3.33 27.74
N GLU A 22 12.99 3.19 28.10
CA GLU A 22 12.11 2.20 27.51
C GLU A 22 11.49 2.78 26.24
N ILE A 23 11.80 2.19 25.08
CA ILE A 23 11.26 2.59 23.77
C ILE A 23 10.56 1.41 23.12
N GLN A 24 9.64 1.69 22.18
CA GLN A 24 9.06 0.65 21.33
C GLN A 24 10.06 0.17 20.29
N ASP A 25 10.15 -1.16 20.13
CA ASP A 25 10.98 -1.77 19.09
C ASP A 25 10.32 -1.63 17.71
N ILE A 26 10.68 -0.58 17.00
CA ILE A 26 10.24 -0.32 15.62
C ILE A 26 11.11 -1.02 14.57
N LEU A 27 12.18 -1.70 14.97
CA LEU A 27 13.08 -2.43 14.06
C LEU A 27 12.55 -3.82 13.71
N THR A 28 11.68 -4.36 14.59
CA THR A 28 11.02 -5.63 14.31
C THR A 28 10.09 -5.50 13.12
N ARG A 29 10.32 -6.31 12.07
CA ARG A 29 9.53 -6.32 10.84
C ARG A 29 8.80 -7.65 10.66
N LEU A 30 7.48 -7.59 10.61
CA LEU A 30 6.63 -8.71 10.23
C LEU A 30 6.05 -8.49 8.85
N VAL A 31 5.98 -9.56 8.06
CA VAL A 31 5.39 -9.56 6.72
C VAL A 31 4.44 -10.74 6.54
N VAL A 32 3.37 -10.53 5.79
CA VAL A 32 2.45 -11.62 5.43
C VAL A 32 3.14 -12.56 4.44
N ARG A 33 3.20 -13.85 4.78
CA ARG A 33 3.81 -14.88 3.91
C ARG A 33 3.08 -14.97 2.57
N LYS A 34 3.84 -15.23 1.48
CA LYS A 34 3.28 -15.36 0.12
C LYS A 34 2.14 -16.38 0.03
N ASN A 35 2.28 -17.54 0.69
CA ASN A 35 1.26 -18.59 0.67
C ASN A 35 -0.07 -18.16 1.33
N ILE A 36 -0.06 -17.18 2.23
CA ILE A 36 -1.27 -16.60 2.84
C ILE A 36 -1.83 -15.52 1.90
N SER A 37 -0.99 -14.60 1.44
CA SER A 37 -1.42 -13.50 0.57
C SER A 37 -1.95 -13.94 -0.81
N SER A 38 -1.61 -15.16 -1.25
CA SER A 38 -2.14 -15.76 -2.49
C SER A 38 -3.49 -16.48 -2.33
N ARG A 39 -3.94 -16.69 -1.09
CA ARG A 39 -5.23 -17.39 -0.84
C ARG A 39 -6.41 -16.45 -0.99
N ASN A 40 -6.97 -16.36 -2.19
CA ASN A 40 -8.11 -15.47 -2.48
C ASN A 40 -9.34 -15.72 -1.57
N VAL A 41 -9.48 -16.93 -1.00
CA VAL A 41 -10.58 -17.25 -0.09
C VAL A 41 -10.57 -16.41 1.19
N LEU A 42 -9.40 -15.96 1.64
CA LEU A 42 -9.23 -15.18 2.86
C LEU A 42 -9.59 -13.70 2.68
N PHE A 43 -9.58 -13.22 1.44
CA PHE A 43 -9.68 -11.81 1.11
C PHE A 43 -10.95 -11.50 0.32
N ALA A 44 -11.42 -10.28 0.46
CA ALA A 44 -12.35 -9.65 -0.47
C ALA A 44 -11.58 -8.63 -1.31
N LYS A 45 -11.96 -8.46 -2.57
CA LYS A 45 -11.48 -7.33 -3.39
C LYS A 45 -12.28 -6.10 -3.01
N HIS A 46 -11.61 -4.97 -2.89
CA HIS A 46 -12.23 -3.68 -2.61
C HIS A 46 -11.59 -2.61 -3.47
N ALA A 47 -12.42 -1.77 -4.07
CA ALA A 47 -11.96 -0.60 -4.78
C ALA A 47 -12.05 0.61 -3.85
N VAL A 48 -10.90 1.18 -3.48
CA VAL A 48 -10.83 2.36 -2.62
C VAL A 48 -11.49 3.54 -3.32
N THR A 49 -12.49 4.14 -2.67
CA THR A 49 -13.14 5.33 -3.19
C THR A 49 -12.34 6.60 -2.89
N ASP A 50 -12.62 7.67 -3.64
CA ASP A 50 -11.96 8.95 -3.39
C ASP A 50 -12.21 9.40 -1.93
N SER A 51 -11.16 9.90 -1.29
CA SER A 51 -11.16 10.30 0.13
C SER A 51 -11.36 9.18 1.16
N GLN A 52 -11.49 7.90 0.77
CA GLN A 52 -11.51 6.80 1.72
C GLN A 52 -10.12 6.56 2.30
N THR A 53 -10.02 6.61 3.63
CA THR A 53 -8.76 6.38 4.36
C THR A 53 -8.66 4.94 4.85
N PRO A 54 -7.45 4.41 5.16
CA PRO A 54 -7.30 3.08 5.77
C PRO A 54 -8.14 2.90 7.03
N GLU A 55 -8.30 3.97 7.82
CA GLU A 55 -9.10 3.96 9.06
C GLU A 55 -10.60 3.90 8.78
N SER A 56 -11.10 4.69 7.80
CA SER A 56 -12.52 4.65 7.43
C SER A 56 -12.89 3.28 6.85
N LEU A 57 -12.01 2.72 6.02
CA LEU A 57 -12.17 1.35 5.51
C LEU A 57 -12.19 0.32 6.64
N SER A 58 -11.29 0.45 7.62
CA SER A 58 -11.25 -0.44 8.78
C SER A 58 -12.52 -0.34 9.62
N LEU A 59 -13.08 0.85 9.78
CA LEU A 59 -14.35 1.05 10.48
C LEU A 59 -15.51 0.38 9.72
N GLU A 60 -15.56 0.54 8.41
CA GLU A 60 -16.58 -0.03 7.56
C GLU A 60 -16.57 -1.56 7.59
N TYR A 61 -15.41 -2.20 7.41
CA TYR A 61 -15.27 -3.65 7.32
C TYR A 61 -15.27 -4.36 8.67
N TYR A 62 -14.60 -3.79 9.67
CA TYR A 62 -14.37 -4.47 10.96
C TYR A 62 -15.17 -3.86 12.11
N GLY A 63 -15.79 -2.68 11.90
CA GLY A 63 -16.50 -1.96 12.95
C GLY A 63 -15.60 -1.21 13.92
N THR A 64 -14.30 -1.09 13.60
CA THR A 64 -13.32 -0.36 14.40
C THR A 64 -12.20 0.20 13.53
N VAL A 65 -11.72 1.39 13.88
CA VAL A 65 -10.57 2.01 13.21
C VAL A 65 -9.23 1.33 13.55
N LYS A 66 -9.18 0.52 14.62
CA LYS A 66 -7.94 -0.01 15.19
C LYS A 66 -7.19 -1.01 14.29
N HIS A 67 -7.87 -1.58 13.30
CA HIS A 67 -7.31 -2.61 12.41
C HIS A 67 -6.87 -2.05 11.05
N TYR A 68 -6.77 -0.72 10.88
CA TYR A 68 -6.36 -0.07 9.62
C TYR A 68 -5.02 -0.59 9.09
N TRP A 69 -4.08 -0.88 9.99
CA TRP A 69 -2.75 -1.37 9.68
C TRP A 69 -2.76 -2.77 9.03
N VAL A 70 -3.79 -3.58 9.28
CA VAL A 70 -3.96 -4.89 8.63
C VAL A 70 -4.16 -4.70 7.13
N ASN A 71 -4.97 -3.72 6.72
CA ASN A 71 -5.19 -3.40 5.31
C ASN A 71 -3.89 -2.93 4.63
N LEU A 72 -3.09 -2.09 5.29
CA LEU A 72 -1.80 -1.64 4.79
C LEU A 72 -0.82 -2.82 4.63
N MET A 73 -0.70 -3.65 5.67
CA MET A 73 0.22 -4.80 5.69
C MET A 73 -0.10 -5.83 4.60
N ILE A 74 -1.37 -6.18 4.39
CA ILE A 74 -1.81 -7.17 3.40
C ILE A 74 -1.49 -6.70 1.98
N ASN A 75 -1.64 -5.41 1.72
CA ASN A 75 -1.36 -4.82 0.41
C ASN A 75 0.10 -4.36 0.25
N LYS A 76 0.94 -4.59 1.28
CA LYS A 76 2.36 -4.17 1.33
C LYS A 76 2.55 -2.67 1.21
N TYR A 77 1.62 -1.90 1.72
CA TYR A 77 1.71 -0.46 1.82
C TYR A 77 2.49 -0.10 3.09
N TYR A 78 3.67 0.47 2.91
CA TYR A 78 4.59 0.80 4.00
C TYR A 78 4.45 2.26 4.42
N ASP A 79 4.17 3.12 3.46
CA ASP A 79 3.88 4.52 3.69
C ASP A 79 2.39 4.80 3.47
N ARG A 80 1.71 5.17 4.55
CA ARG A 80 0.29 5.51 4.54
C ARG A 80 -0.06 6.67 3.60
N TYR A 81 0.86 7.60 3.39
CA TYR A 81 0.62 8.82 2.63
C TYR A 81 0.95 8.68 1.15
N TYR A 82 1.93 7.83 0.80
CA TYR A 82 2.40 7.67 -0.56
C TYR A 82 1.98 6.34 -1.21
N ASP A 83 1.81 5.27 -0.43
CA ASP A 83 1.37 3.99 -0.96
C ASP A 83 -0.15 3.86 -1.05
N TRP A 84 -0.89 4.54 -0.13
CA TRP A 84 -2.35 4.58 -0.20
C TRP A 84 -2.81 5.44 -1.37
N PRO A 85 -3.92 5.06 -2.08
CA PRO A 85 -4.42 5.83 -3.21
C PRO A 85 -4.65 7.30 -2.85
N LEU A 86 -4.10 8.19 -3.65
CA LEU A 86 -4.26 9.62 -3.46
C LEU A 86 -5.63 10.08 -3.93
N THR A 87 -6.19 11.07 -3.23
CA THR A 87 -7.34 11.81 -3.75
C THR A 87 -6.96 12.56 -5.02
N GLU A 88 -7.91 12.87 -5.88
CA GLU A 88 -7.65 13.62 -7.13
C GLU A 88 -6.91 14.94 -6.86
N ARG A 89 -7.24 15.63 -5.77
CA ARG A 89 -6.54 16.85 -5.36
C ARG A 89 -5.07 16.60 -5.02
N ASN A 90 -4.81 15.57 -4.23
CA ASN A 90 -3.46 15.24 -3.79
C ASN A 90 -2.62 14.67 -4.93
N LEU A 91 -3.24 13.91 -5.84
CA LEU A 91 -2.58 13.43 -7.06
C LEU A 91 -2.11 14.59 -7.92
N ARG A 92 -2.96 15.61 -8.15
CA ARG A 92 -2.55 16.81 -8.89
C ARG A 92 -1.39 17.55 -8.23
N ALA A 93 -1.44 17.69 -6.89
CA ALA A 93 -0.36 18.34 -6.15
C ALA A 93 0.96 17.54 -6.28
N TYR A 94 0.89 16.22 -6.13
CA TYR A 94 2.02 15.31 -6.27
C TYR A 94 2.65 15.39 -7.68
N VAL A 95 1.83 15.35 -8.72
CA VAL A 95 2.33 15.41 -10.11
C VAL A 95 2.98 16.77 -10.40
N ASN A 96 2.38 17.88 -9.93
CA ASN A 96 2.95 19.21 -10.09
C ASN A 96 4.28 19.38 -9.32
N GLU A 97 4.48 18.67 -8.22
CA GLU A 97 5.74 18.69 -7.49
C GLU A 97 6.80 17.81 -8.16
N LYS A 98 6.39 16.65 -8.67
CA LYS A 98 7.30 15.65 -9.26
C LYS A 98 7.80 16.04 -10.64
N TYR A 99 6.95 16.64 -11.47
CA TYR A 99 7.24 16.96 -12.86
C TYR A 99 7.20 18.48 -13.11
N SER A 100 8.18 18.99 -13.85
CA SER A 100 8.20 20.39 -14.29
C SER A 100 7.08 20.70 -15.29
N ASP A 101 6.68 19.70 -16.07
CA ASP A 101 5.55 19.76 -17.00
C ASP A 101 4.64 18.52 -16.83
N PRO A 102 3.54 18.63 -16.10
CA PRO A 102 2.57 17.56 -15.95
C PRO A 102 1.92 17.07 -17.26
N SER A 103 1.85 17.95 -18.26
CA SER A 103 1.31 17.64 -19.58
C SER A 103 2.37 17.11 -20.54
N GLY A 104 3.64 17.12 -20.13
CA GLY A 104 4.75 16.61 -20.92
C GLY A 104 4.63 15.12 -21.20
N THR A 105 5.30 14.67 -22.24
CA THR A 105 5.33 13.27 -22.66
C THR A 105 6.02 12.41 -21.60
N HIS A 106 5.34 11.38 -21.12
CA HIS A 106 5.95 10.32 -20.31
C HIS A 106 6.48 9.20 -21.23
N HIS A 107 5.62 8.61 -22.06
CA HIS A 107 5.95 7.57 -23.03
C HIS A 107 4.87 7.47 -24.13
N TYR A 108 5.08 6.58 -25.08
CA TYR A 108 4.07 6.21 -26.07
C TYR A 108 3.67 4.75 -25.90
N GLU A 109 2.41 4.42 -26.17
CA GLU A 109 1.88 3.08 -25.99
C GLU A 109 1.02 2.63 -27.18
N ILE A 110 1.03 1.33 -27.45
CA ILE A 110 0.13 0.66 -28.38
C ILE A 110 -0.63 -0.46 -27.69
N PRO A 111 -1.86 -0.82 -28.10
CA PRO A 111 -2.51 -2.02 -27.64
C PRO A 111 -1.69 -3.26 -28.03
N GLN A 112 -1.65 -4.26 -27.14
CA GLN A 112 -1.07 -5.54 -27.49
C GLN A 112 -1.94 -6.23 -28.55
N GLU A 113 -1.33 -6.60 -29.69
CA GLU A 113 -2.06 -7.22 -30.81
C GLU A 113 -2.41 -8.69 -30.60
N SER A 114 -1.66 -9.39 -29.72
CA SER A 114 -1.83 -10.80 -29.45
C SER A 114 -2.69 -11.05 -28.21
N GLY A 115 -3.80 -11.78 -28.38
CA GLY A 115 -4.69 -12.17 -27.29
C GLY A 115 -5.79 -11.15 -27.01
N ASN A 116 -6.76 -11.54 -26.17
CA ASN A 116 -7.86 -10.68 -25.74
C ASN A 116 -7.46 -9.99 -24.42
N THR A 117 -6.52 -9.06 -24.47
CA THR A 117 -6.01 -8.35 -23.30
C THR A 117 -6.15 -6.84 -23.47
N GLU A 118 -6.37 -6.14 -22.37
CA GLU A 118 -6.30 -4.66 -22.31
C GLU A 118 -4.86 -4.17 -22.05
N ILE A 119 -3.87 -5.06 -22.20
CA ILE A 119 -2.47 -4.74 -21.97
C ILE A 119 -1.97 -3.81 -23.07
N LYS A 120 -1.28 -2.77 -22.65
CA LYS A 120 -0.62 -1.82 -23.54
C LYS A 120 0.89 -2.02 -23.44
N ILE A 121 1.58 -1.77 -24.53
CA ILE A 121 3.03 -1.94 -24.68
C ILE A 121 3.64 -0.57 -24.92
N GLU A 122 4.64 -0.23 -24.11
CA GLU A 122 5.45 0.97 -24.31
C GLU A 122 6.31 0.81 -25.56
N VAL A 123 6.33 1.83 -26.43
CA VAL A 123 7.01 1.84 -27.70
C VAL A 123 7.67 3.18 -27.99
N GLU A 124 8.65 3.15 -28.90
CA GLU A 124 9.24 4.35 -29.46
C GLU A 124 8.38 4.88 -30.60
N VAL A 125 8.11 6.19 -30.61
CA VAL A 125 7.26 6.83 -31.64
C VAL A 125 7.83 6.71 -33.05
N VAL A 126 9.15 6.58 -33.18
CA VAL A 126 9.85 6.44 -34.47
C VAL A 126 9.44 5.14 -35.17
N ASP A 127 9.27 4.07 -34.40
CA ASP A 127 8.90 2.74 -34.92
C ASP A 127 7.38 2.58 -35.04
N HIS A 128 6.61 3.35 -34.26
CA HIS A 128 5.15 3.30 -34.17
C HIS A 128 4.53 4.70 -34.24
N PRO A 129 4.43 5.33 -35.44
CA PRO A 129 3.91 6.69 -35.59
C PRO A 129 2.45 6.89 -35.15
N SER A 130 1.68 5.79 -35.04
CA SER A 130 0.28 5.79 -34.57
C SER A 130 0.13 5.52 -33.06
N ALA A 131 1.23 5.43 -32.33
CA ALA A 131 1.20 5.19 -30.89
C ALA A 131 0.50 6.33 -30.14
N THR A 132 -0.22 5.97 -29.08
CA THR A 132 -0.91 6.94 -28.23
C THR A 132 0.09 7.56 -27.26
N LEU A 133 0.12 8.89 -27.22
CA LEU A 133 0.89 9.63 -26.22
C LEU A 133 0.27 9.43 -24.83
N VAL A 134 1.09 9.15 -23.84
CA VAL A 134 0.75 9.16 -22.41
C VAL A 134 1.49 10.32 -21.75
N THR A 135 0.77 11.21 -21.12
CA THR A 135 1.34 12.33 -20.38
C THR A 135 1.82 11.89 -18.98
N ASN A 136 2.68 12.70 -18.35
CA ASN A 136 3.12 12.48 -16.98
C ASN A 136 1.94 12.36 -16.01
N PHE A 137 0.92 13.20 -16.19
CA PHE A 137 -0.28 13.15 -15.36
C PHE A 137 -1.12 11.89 -15.57
N GLU A 138 -1.29 11.44 -16.80
CA GLU A 138 -2.03 10.21 -17.12
C GLU A 138 -1.33 8.98 -16.59
N TYR A 139 0.00 8.92 -16.67
CA TYR A 139 0.80 7.86 -16.10
C TYR A 139 0.60 7.75 -14.56
N GLU A 140 0.76 8.85 -13.84
CA GLU A 140 0.60 8.86 -12.39
C GLU A 140 -0.85 8.58 -11.95
N ARG A 141 -1.82 9.01 -12.77
CA ARG A 141 -3.24 8.66 -12.55
C ARG A 141 -3.46 7.15 -12.69
N TYR A 142 -2.91 6.54 -13.73
CA TYR A 142 -3.00 5.09 -13.93
C TYR A 142 -2.40 4.33 -12.75
N GLU A 143 -1.20 4.69 -12.32
CA GLU A 143 -0.54 4.10 -11.15
C GLU A 143 -1.37 4.25 -9.87
N ASN A 144 -1.98 5.42 -9.69
CA ASN A 144 -2.87 5.67 -8.55
C ASN A 144 -4.16 4.84 -8.61
N ASP A 145 -4.74 4.66 -9.80
CA ASP A 145 -5.96 3.86 -9.99
C ASP A 145 -5.69 2.36 -9.78
N GLU A 146 -4.53 1.85 -10.17
CA GLU A 146 -4.10 0.49 -9.84
C GLU A 146 -4.01 0.27 -8.33
N ARG A 147 -3.50 1.26 -7.58
CA ARG A 147 -3.45 1.21 -6.11
C ARG A 147 -4.82 1.20 -5.45
N LYS A 148 -5.89 1.64 -6.12
CA LYS A 148 -7.26 1.57 -5.58
C LYS A 148 -7.78 0.14 -5.45
N ASN A 149 -7.25 -0.80 -6.22
CA ASN A 149 -7.67 -2.20 -6.23
C ASN A 149 -6.96 -3.00 -5.13
N ILE A 150 -7.49 -2.97 -3.92
CA ILE A 150 -6.88 -3.60 -2.74
C ILE A 150 -7.55 -4.92 -2.35
N LYS A 151 -6.80 -5.69 -1.57
CA LYS A 151 -7.31 -6.87 -0.84
C LYS A 151 -7.63 -6.47 0.59
N VAL A 152 -8.81 -6.84 1.06
CA VAL A 152 -9.24 -6.63 2.44
C VAL A 152 -9.45 -7.99 3.09
N LEU A 153 -8.89 -8.23 4.27
CA LEU A 153 -9.09 -9.47 5.01
C LEU A 153 -10.56 -9.59 5.40
N LYS A 154 -11.18 -10.75 5.15
CA LYS A 154 -12.58 -10.95 5.56
C LYS A 154 -12.72 -10.87 7.09
N LYS A 155 -13.75 -10.21 7.56
CA LYS A 155 -14.01 -9.93 8.99
C LYS A 155 -13.90 -11.17 9.87
N VAL A 156 -14.32 -12.33 9.39
CA VAL A 156 -14.28 -13.61 10.13
C VAL A 156 -12.86 -14.04 10.51
N TYR A 157 -11.84 -13.56 9.80
CA TYR A 157 -10.45 -13.94 10.05
C TYR A 157 -9.65 -12.88 10.81
N ILE A 158 -10.22 -11.69 11.10
CA ILE A 158 -9.46 -10.57 11.66
C ILE A 158 -8.89 -10.88 13.04
N GLU A 159 -9.67 -11.49 13.93
CA GLU A 159 -9.24 -11.82 15.29
C GLU A 159 -8.14 -12.89 15.29
N SER A 160 -8.29 -13.92 14.44
CA SER A 160 -7.27 -14.97 14.29
C SER A 160 -5.97 -14.39 13.74
N PHE A 161 -6.05 -13.46 12.78
CA PHE A 161 -4.89 -12.79 12.21
C PHE A 161 -4.16 -11.95 13.25
N ILE A 162 -4.89 -11.18 14.06
CA ILE A 162 -4.30 -10.35 15.13
C ILE A 162 -3.67 -11.22 16.21
N SER A 163 -4.32 -12.33 16.58
CA SER A 163 -3.78 -13.28 17.56
C SER A 163 -2.46 -13.88 17.09
N GLU A 164 -2.40 -14.37 15.85
CA GLU A 164 -1.19 -14.91 15.24
C GLU A 164 -0.07 -13.86 15.16
N PHE A 165 -0.42 -12.64 14.73
CA PHE A 165 0.51 -11.53 14.68
C PHE A 165 1.15 -11.24 16.04
N ASN A 166 0.34 -11.21 17.12
CA ASN A 166 0.82 -10.99 18.48
C ASN A 166 1.73 -12.14 18.99
N VAL A 167 1.45 -13.38 18.60
CA VAL A 167 2.31 -14.53 18.93
C VAL A 167 3.66 -14.39 18.25
N LEU A 168 3.68 -14.11 16.95
CA LEU A 168 4.92 -13.95 16.19
C LEU A 168 5.79 -12.79 16.70
N LEU A 169 5.18 -11.68 17.13
CA LEU A 169 5.92 -10.59 17.75
C LEU A 169 6.61 -11.00 19.05
N LYS A 170 5.96 -11.84 19.84
CA LYS A 170 6.55 -12.33 21.11
C LYS A 170 7.67 -13.34 20.89
N GLU A 171 7.54 -14.21 19.89
CA GLU A 171 8.55 -15.21 19.53
C GLU A 171 9.86 -14.59 19.02
N GLN A 172 9.82 -13.41 18.44
CA GLN A 172 11.03 -12.71 18.01
C GLN A 172 11.82 -12.04 19.14
N LEU A 173 11.28 -12.03 20.36
CA LEU A 173 11.94 -11.50 21.56
C LEU A 173 12.74 -12.55 22.34
N LEU A 174 12.70 -13.81 21.94
CA LEU A 174 13.44 -14.92 22.53
C LEU A 174 14.68 -15.27 21.70
#